data_8ef75640600543ad3d0c0f3e427ee941
#
_entry.id   8ef75640600543ad3d0c0f3e427ee941
#
_cell.length_a   1.000
_cell.length_b   1.000
_cell.length_c   1.000
_cell.angle_alpha   90.00
_cell.angle_beta   90.00
_cell.angle_gamma   90.00
#
_symmetry.space_group_name_H-M   'P 1'
#
loop_
_entity.id
_entity.type
_entity.pdbx_description
1 polymer ?
#
loop_
_entity_poly.entity_id
_entity_poly.type
_entity_poly.pdbx_seq_one_letter_code
_entity_poly.pdbx_strand_id
1 'polypeptide(L)'
;MLEDYHLIRENKKLARFKIAASIKAKDVPTDRLWDEHERIRRKFKEYYKKQTTGPCETSFLDLKIKIADNIFRSCHFCERRCHVNRRKEPGYCGVLEARIASEFLHFGEEAPLVPSHTIFFSGCTFHCVFCQNWDISQN
;
A
#
# COMPACT_ATOMS: atom_id res chain seq x y z
N MET A 1 15.17 16.59 0.46
CA MET A 1 14.19 15.53 0.83
C MET A 1 13.03 15.45 -0.16
N LEU A 2 12.54 16.58 -0.68
CA LEU A 2 11.44 16.63 -1.66
C LEU A 2 11.87 16.57 -3.13
N GLU A 3 13.17 16.48 -3.44
CA GLU A 3 13.70 16.45 -4.80
C GLU A 3 13.07 15.31 -5.63
N ASP A 4 13.05 14.08 -5.10
CA ASP A 4 12.43 12.92 -5.77
C ASP A 4 10.94 13.14 -6.02
N TYR A 5 10.23 13.79 -5.08
CA TYR A 5 8.81 14.13 -5.24
C TYR A 5 8.59 15.06 -6.46
N HIS A 6 9.36 16.14 -6.56
CA HIS A 6 9.27 17.07 -7.70
C HIS A 6 9.60 16.39 -9.02
N LEU A 7 10.68 15.60 -9.06
CA LEU A 7 11.07 14.87 -10.27
C LEU A 7 9.99 13.85 -10.71
N ILE A 8 9.34 13.17 -9.76
CA ILE A 8 8.24 12.24 -10.07
C ILE A 8 7.01 12.99 -10.55
N ARG A 9 6.64 14.10 -9.90
CA ARG A 9 5.51 14.96 -10.31
C ARG A 9 5.70 15.51 -11.72
N GLU A 10 6.91 15.86 -12.08
CA GLU A 10 7.27 16.39 -13.40
C GLU A 10 7.53 15.28 -14.45
N ASN A 11 7.28 14.01 -14.12
CA ASN A 11 7.57 12.84 -14.95
C ASN A 11 9.05 12.70 -15.39
N LYS A 12 9.97 13.32 -14.65
CA LYS A 12 11.43 13.19 -14.85
C LYS A 12 12.03 11.97 -14.14
N LYS A 13 11.26 11.39 -13.22
CA LYS A 13 11.64 10.19 -12.46
C LYS A 13 10.42 9.29 -12.27
N LEU A 14 10.63 7.99 -12.26
CA LEU A 14 9.57 7.02 -12.04
C LEU A 14 9.25 6.86 -10.56
N ALA A 15 7.97 6.78 -10.22
CA ALA A 15 7.52 6.40 -8.90
C ALA A 15 7.89 4.93 -8.59
N ARG A 16 8.08 4.62 -7.31
CA ARG A 16 8.53 3.28 -6.85
C ARG A 16 7.60 2.15 -7.31
N PHE A 17 6.29 2.39 -7.38
CA PHE A 17 5.35 1.36 -7.82
C PHE A 17 5.52 1.02 -9.30
N LYS A 18 5.84 2.00 -10.17
CA LYS A 18 6.12 1.78 -11.59
C LYS A 18 7.38 0.93 -11.78
N ILE A 19 8.41 1.18 -10.98
CA ILE A 19 9.62 0.34 -10.93
C ILE A 19 9.27 -1.07 -10.45
N ALA A 20 8.48 -1.20 -9.37
CA ALA A 20 8.06 -2.51 -8.86
C ALA A 20 7.25 -3.32 -9.88
N ALA A 21 6.41 -2.66 -10.68
CA ALA A 21 5.67 -3.27 -11.78
C ALA A 21 6.56 -3.75 -12.96
N SER A 22 7.82 -3.31 -13.00
CA SER A 22 8.78 -3.66 -14.06
C SER A 22 9.85 -4.67 -13.62
N ILE A 23 9.88 -5.07 -12.35
CA ILE A 23 10.86 -6.04 -11.84
C ILE A 23 10.25 -7.43 -11.87
N LYS A 24 10.86 -8.35 -12.63
CA LYS A 24 10.39 -9.74 -12.71
C LYS A 24 10.53 -10.44 -11.35
N ALA A 25 9.43 -10.98 -10.85
CA ALA A 25 9.37 -11.89 -9.73
C ALA A 25 9.28 -13.33 -10.24
N LYS A 26 9.83 -14.27 -9.48
CA LYS A 26 9.66 -15.70 -9.76
C LYS A 26 8.26 -16.13 -9.31
N ASP A 27 7.61 -16.98 -10.09
CA ASP A 27 6.43 -17.68 -9.59
C ASP A 27 6.89 -18.74 -8.58
N VAL A 28 6.41 -18.60 -7.34
CA VAL A 28 6.79 -19.46 -6.22
C VAL A 28 5.54 -19.87 -5.45
N PRO A 29 5.56 -21.02 -4.77
CA PRO A 29 4.45 -21.44 -3.91
C PRO A 29 4.25 -20.46 -2.73
N THR A 30 3.08 -20.54 -2.11
CA THR A 30 2.61 -19.56 -1.11
C THR A 30 3.55 -19.41 0.10
N ASP A 31 4.14 -20.50 0.56
CA ASP A 31 5.09 -20.53 1.69
C ASP A 31 6.43 -19.84 1.37
N ARG A 32 6.76 -19.66 0.08
CA ARG A 32 7.99 -19.02 -0.39
C ARG A 32 7.81 -17.57 -0.88
N LEU A 33 6.60 -17.02 -0.81
CA LEU A 33 6.33 -15.66 -1.29
C LEU A 33 7.18 -14.59 -0.58
N TRP A 34 7.37 -14.72 0.73
CA TRP A 34 8.19 -13.80 1.51
C TRP A 34 9.68 -13.90 1.20
N ASP A 35 10.20 -15.11 0.93
CA ASP A 35 11.59 -15.29 0.52
C ASP A 35 11.88 -14.57 -0.79
N GLU A 36 10.98 -14.72 -1.77
CA GLU A 36 11.11 -14.05 -3.06
C GLU A 36 10.95 -12.54 -2.93
N HIS A 37 10.01 -12.08 -2.10
CA HIS A 37 9.85 -10.65 -1.80
C HIS A 37 11.14 -10.07 -1.22
N GLU A 38 11.73 -10.73 -0.23
CA GLU A 38 12.96 -10.27 0.42
C GLU A 38 14.15 -10.27 -0.54
N ARG A 39 14.24 -11.28 -1.41
CA ARG A 39 15.28 -11.35 -2.46
C ARG A 39 15.26 -10.11 -3.36
N ILE A 40 14.07 -9.68 -3.80
CA ILE A 40 13.92 -8.50 -4.65
C ILE A 40 14.10 -7.22 -3.84
N ARG A 41 13.54 -7.15 -2.63
CA ARG A 41 13.61 -5.98 -1.75
C ARG A 41 15.06 -5.55 -1.48
N ARG A 42 15.97 -6.51 -1.25
CA ARG A 42 17.39 -6.22 -1.01
C ARG A 42 18.04 -5.49 -2.19
N LYS A 43 17.63 -5.77 -3.42
CA LYS A 43 18.14 -5.16 -4.65
C LYS A 43 17.29 -3.97 -5.14
N PHE A 44 16.18 -3.66 -4.48
CA PHE A 44 15.23 -2.66 -4.97
C PHE A 44 15.85 -1.27 -5.14
N LYS A 45 16.77 -0.89 -4.26
CA LYS A 45 17.49 0.40 -4.35
C LYS A 45 18.30 0.53 -5.65
N GLU A 46 18.86 -0.56 -6.15
CA GLU A 46 19.61 -0.59 -7.42
C GLU A 46 18.66 -0.42 -8.62
N TYR A 47 17.54 -1.15 -8.63
CA TYR A 47 16.50 -1.00 -9.65
C TYR A 47 15.95 0.42 -9.70
N TYR A 48 15.71 1.00 -8.52
CA TYR A 48 15.21 2.37 -8.41
C TYR A 48 16.24 3.40 -8.93
N LYS A 49 17.51 3.25 -8.61
CA LYS A 49 18.58 4.11 -9.15
C LYS A 49 18.71 4.01 -10.67
N LYS A 50 18.55 2.82 -11.24
CA LYS A 50 18.60 2.56 -12.68
C LYS A 50 17.33 2.97 -13.41
N GLN A 51 16.28 3.38 -12.70
CA GLN A 51 14.95 3.69 -13.26
C GLN A 51 14.45 2.55 -14.19
N THR A 52 14.57 1.31 -13.72
CA THR A 52 14.25 0.10 -14.47
C THR A 52 12.80 0.10 -14.94
N THR A 53 12.58 -0.09 -16.25
CA THR A 53 11.27 -0.20 -16.88
C THR A 53 11.25 -1.39 -17.82
N GLY A 54 10.08 -1.91 -18.10
CA GLY A 54 9.85 -2.96 -19.08
C GLY A 54 8.59 -3.75 -18.80
N PRO A 55 8.02 -4.41 -19.80
CA PRO A 55 6.91 -5.32 -19.61
C PRO A 55 7.35 -6.52 -18.76
N CYS A 56 6.47 -6.98 -17.89
CA CYS A 56 6.73 -8.08 -16.98
C CYS A 56 5.46 -8.89 -16.81
N GLU A 57 5.52 -10.20 -17.10
CA GLU A 57 4.36 -11.10 -16.92
C GLU A 57 3.97 -11.26 -15.45
N THR A 58 4.98 -11.38 -14.58
CA THR A 58 4.80 -11.46 -13.13
C THR A 58 5.80 -10.52 -12.48
N SER A 59 5.30 -9.41 -11.98
CA SER A 59 6.13 -8.36 -11.43
C SER A 59 6.29 -8.46 -9.91
N PHE A 60 7.22 -7.69 -9.36
CA PHE A 60 7.34 -7.52 -7.91
C PHE A 60 6.08 -6.88 -7.30
N LEU A 61 5.34 -6.08 -8.06
CA LEU A 61 4.06 -5.53 -7.62
C LEU A 61 3.01 -6.64 -7.53
N ASP A 62 2.92 -7.55 -8.51
CA ASP A 62 2.02 -8.70 -8.48
C ASP A 62 2.34 -9.64 -7.32
N LEU A 63 3.63 -9.87 -7.04
CA LEU A 63 4.05 -10.62 -5.86
C LEU A 63 3.55 -9.99 -4.56
N LYS A 64 3.61 -8.65 -4.43
CA LYS A 64 3.08 -7.93 -3.27
C LYS A 64 1.56 -8.07 -3.15
N ILE A 65 0.85 -8.01 -4.26
CA ILE A 65 -0.61 -8.22 -4.30
C ILE A 65 -0.94 -9.65 -3.84
N LYS A 66 -0.20 -10.65 -4.34
CA LYS A 66 -0.37 -12.06 -3.94
C LYS A 66 -0.11 -12.28 -2.43
N ILE A 67 0.90 -11.63 -1.87
CA ILE A 67 1.18 -11.64 -0.42
C ILE A 67 0.03 -10.98 0.35
N ALA A 68 -0.42 -9.81 -0.09
CA ALA A 68 -1.52 -9.09 0.57
C ALA A 68 -2.83 -9.91 0.53
N ASP A 69 -3.14 -10.57 -0.59
CA ASP A 69 -4.31 -11.46 -0.70
C ASP A 69 -4.21 -12.65 0.27
N ASN A 70 -3.01 -13.21 0.42
CA ASN A 70 -2.79 -14.30 1.38
C ASN A 70 -3.00 -13.83 2.83
N ILE A 71 -2.49 -12.63 3.18
CA ILE A 71 -2.74 -12.03 4.50
C ILE A 71 -4.25 -11.75 4.68
N PHE A 72 -4.95 -11.34 3.63
CA PHE A 72 -6.38 -11.04 3.66
C PHE A 72 -7.24 -12.26 4.02
N ARG A 73 -6.78 -13.48 3.68
CA ARG A 73 -7.44 -14.76 4.03
C ARG A 73 -7.27 -15.18 5.49
N SER A 74 -6.23 -14.66 6.17
CA SER A 74 -5.98 -14.86 7.60
C SER A 74 -5.36 -13.57 8.15
N CYS A 75 -6.22 -12.60 8.43
CA CYS A 75 -5.86 -11.20 8.61
C CYS A 75 -4.87 -10.96 9.75
N HIS A 76 -3.68 -10.51 9.41
CA HIS A 76 -2.65 -10.03 10.33
C HIS A 76 -1.97 -8.75 9.81
N PHE A 77 -2.74 -7.86 9.17
CA PHE A 77 -2.24 -6.55 8.68
C PHE A 77 -1.84 -5.59 9.80
N CYS A 78 -2.40 -5.75 10.98
CA CYS A 78 -2.09 -4.92 12.15
C CYS A 78 -1.82 -5.79 13.37
N GLU A 79 -1.41 -5.18 14.47
CA GLU A 79 -1.08 -5.87 15.73
C GLU A 79 -2.26 -6.59 16.39
N ARG A 80 -3.49 -6.35 15.95
CA ARG A 80 -4.66 -7.12 16.40
C ARG A 80 -4.62 -8.58 15.95
N ARG A 81 -4.01 -8.86 14.78
CA ARG A 81 -3.81 -10.22 14.26
C ARG A 81 -5.03 -11.10 14.44
N CYS A 82 -6.20 -10.59 14.05
CA CYS A 82 -7.48 -11.27 14.31
C CYS A 82 -7.69 -12.56 13.52
N HIS A 83 -6.84 -12.84 12.51
CA HIS A 83 -6.82 -14.06 11.71
C HIS A 83 -8.13 -14.41 11.00
N VAL A 84 -9.08 -13.49 10.92
CA VAL A 84 -10.31 -13.70 10.17
C VAL A 84 -10.06 -13.71 8.66
N ASN A 85 -10.88 -14.43 7.93
CA ASN A 85 -10.92 -14.34 6.48
C ASN A 85 -11.74 -13.11 6.05
N ARG A 86 -11.03 -12.01 5.70
CA ARG A 86 -11.62 -10.73 5.33
C ARG A 86 -12.50 -10.78 4.08
N ARG A 87 -12.47 -11.87 3.31
CA ARG A 87 -13.40 -12.11 2.21
C ARG A 87 -14.78 -12.61 2.68
N LYS A 88 -14.91 -13.03 3.94
CA LYS A 88 -16.12 -13.62 4.50
C LYS A 88 -16.68 -12.81 5.66
N GLU A 89 -15.82 -12.26 6.50
CA GLU A 89 -16.22 -11.60 7.74
C GLU A 89 -15.31 -10.43 8.10
N PRO A 90 -15.82 -9.39 8.76
CA PRO A 90 -15.01 -8.29 9.23
C PRO A 90 -14.10 -8.74 10.37
N GLY A 91 -12.91 -8.13 10.47
CA GLY A 91 -12.06 -8.24 11.65
C GLY A 91 -12.44 -7.23 12.72
N TYR A 92 -11.59 -7.09 13.72
CA TYR A 92 -11.74 -6.13 14.82
C TYR A 92 -12.02 -4.67 14.33
N CYS A 93 -11.49 -4.30 13.20
CA CYS A 93 -11.67 -2.96 12.62
C CYS A 93 -13.00 -2.75 11.87
N GLY A 94 -13.89 -3.75 11.81
CA GLY A 94 -15.15 -3.67 11.06
C GLY A 94 -15.02 -3.63 9.54
N VAL A 95 -13.80 -3.66 9.00
CA VAL A 95 -13.55 -3.42 7.57
C VAL A 95 -13.49 -4.74 6.78
N LEU A 96 -14.30 -4.88 5.75
CA LEU A 96 -14.27 -5.97 4.76
C LEU A 96 -13.49 -5.57 3.51
N GLU A 97 -13.69 -4.33 3.07
CA GLU A 97 -13.12 -3.78 1.83
C GLU A 97 -12.65 -2.34 2.05
N ALA A 98 -11.85 -1.82 1.14
CA ALA A 98 -11.45 -0.42 1.17
C ALA A 98 -12.63 0.45 0.75
N ARG A 99 -13.24 1.15 1.70
CA ARG A 99 -14.32 2.12 1.47
C ARG A 99 -13.80 3.52 1.69
N ILE A 100 -13.97 4.38 0.70
CA ILE A 100 -13.67 5.80 0.82
C ILE A 100 -14.86 6.49 1.49
N ALA A 101 -14.64 7.08 2.66
CA ALA A 101 -15.65 7.85 3.38
C ALA A 101 -15.76 9.27 2.82
N SER A 102 -14.63 9.89 2.48
CA SER A 102 -14.58 11.20 1.85
C SER A 102 -13.25 11.42 1.13
N GLU A 103 -13.26 12.33 0.16
CA GLU A 103 -12.06 12.80 -0.51
C GLU A 103 -12.19 14.28 -0.85
N PHE A 104 -11.10 15.02 -0.79
CA PHE A 104 -11.05 16.44 -1.12
C PHE A 104 -9.62 16.92 -1.37
N LEU A 105 -9.52 18.08 -2.04
CA LEU A 105 -8.26 18.80 -2.16
C LEU A 105 -8.01 19.60 -0.89
N HIS A 106 -6.91 19.34 -0.23
CA HIS A 106 -6.47 20.04 0.98
C HIS A 106 -5.42 21.09 0.62
N PHE A 107 -5.59 22.30 1.18
CA PHE A 107 -4.74 23.45 0.93
C PHE A 107 -3.96 23.92 2.16
N GLY A 108 -4.10 23.23 3.29
CA GLY A 108 -3.45 23.56 4.56
C GLY A 108 -2.09 22.90 4.78
N GLU A 109 -1.49 22.33 3.74
CA GLU A 109 -0.17 21.73 3.81
C GLU A 109 0.95 22.74 3.50
N GLU A 110 2.20 22.33 3.65
CA GLU A 110 3.36 23.10 3.20
C GLU A 110 3.32 23.34 1.69
N ALA A 111 3.74 24.54 1.27
CA ALA A 111 3.65 25.03 -0.11
C ALA A 111 4.05 24.00 -1.20
N PRO A 112 5.10 23.16 -1.04
CA PRO A 112 5.45 22.15 -2.05
C PRO A 112 4.41 21.06 -2.25
N LEU A 113 3.53 20.83 -1.26
CA LEU A 113 2.51 19.77 -1.25
C LEU A 113 1.10 20.29 -1.60
N VAL A 114 0.93 21.59 -1.77
CA VAL A 114 -0.39 22.22 -2.04
C VAL A 114 -0.68 22.26 -3.55
N PRO A 115 -1.89 21.83 -3.98
CA PRO A 115 -2.88 21.11 -3.20
C PRO A 115 -2.51 19.64 -2.99
N SER A 116 -2.84 19.07 -1.84
CA SER A 116 -2.76 17.61 -1.62
C SER A 116 -4.14 16.97 -1.73
N HIS A 117 -4.23 15.81 -2.39
CA HIS A 117 -5.47 15.06 -2.45
C HIS A 117 -5.57 14.17 -1.20
N THR A 118 -6.52 14.47 -0.34
CA THR A 118 -6.76 13.75 0.91
C THR A 118 -7.89 12.74 0.73
N ILE A 119 -7.63 11.49 1.11
CA ILE A 119 -8.60 10.39 1.02
C ILE A 119 -8.76 9.79 2.43
N PHE A 120 -9.99 9.84 2.94
CA PHE A 120 -10.36 9.19 4.21
C PHE A 120 -11.02 7.85 3.94
N PHE A 121 -10.51 6.80 4.57
CA PHE A 121 -11.11 5.46 4.52
C PHE A 121 -12.00 5.23 5.74
N SER A 122 -13.07 4.44 5.56
CA SER A 122 -13.93 3.99 6.65
C SER A 122 -13.26 2.86 7.44
N GLY A 123 -13.54 2.85 8.76
CA GLY A 123 -13.04 1.84 9.69
C GLY A 123 -11.63 2.14 10.22
N CYS A 124 -11.36 1.68 11.42
CA CYS A 124 -10.08 1.93 12.10
C CYS A 124 -9.73 0.77 13.03
N THR A 125 -8.44 0.48 13.16
CA THR A 125 -7.92 -0.51 14.12
C THR A 125 -7.84 0.01 15.55
N PHE A 126 -8.03 1.32 15.75
CA PHE A 126 -8.02 2.00 17.04
C PHE A 126 -9.44 2.42 17.43
N HIS A 127 -9.70 2.47 18.74
CA HIS A 127 -10.95 2.96 19.34
C HIS A 127 -10.60 4.11 20.31
N CYS A 128 -10.05 5.19 19.77
CA CYS A 128 -9.62 6.34 20.55
C CYS A 128 -10.85 7.05 21.12
N VAL A 129 -10.88 7.28 22.43
CA VAL A 129 -11.98 8.01 23.13
C VAL A 129 -12.10 9.47 22.68
N PHE A 130 -11.05 10.03 22.11
CA PHE A 130 -10.97 11.40 21.58
C PHE A 130 -10.90 11.44 20.04
N CYS A 131 -11.46 10.44 19.36
CA CYS A 131 -11.39 10.35 17.90
C CYS A 131 -12.16 11.49 17.23
N GLN A 132 -11.46 12.33 16.47
CA GLN A 132 -12.06 13.40 15.69
C GLN A 132 -12.84 12.88 14.46
N ASN A 133 -12.53 11.67 14.03
CA ASN A 133 -13.14 11.02 12.86
C ASN A 133 -14.02 9.84 13.26
N TRP A 134 -14.72 9.96 14.40
CA TRP A 134 -15.53 8.87 14.95
C TRP A 134 -16.52 8.31 13.93
N ASP A 135 -17.24 9.20 13.25
CA ASP A 135 -18.31 8.85 12.30
C ASP A 135 -17.85 7.93 11.15
N ILE A 136 -16.60 8.06 10.73
CA ILE A 136 -16.04 7.26 9.64
C ILE A 136 -15.15 6.12 10.13
N SER A 137 -14.71 6.18 11.39
CA SER A 137 -13.78 5.20 11.94
C SER A 137 -14.46 4.09 12.74
N GLN A 138 -15.67 4.33 13.30
CA GLN A 138 -16.34 3.41 14.22
C GLN A 138 -17.79 3.08 13.86
N ASN A 139 -18.35 3.69 12.81
CA ASN A 139 -19.70 3.41 12.31
C ASN A 139 -19.68 2.63 11.01
#